data_c47dbc1a49ecb0b89234bd813ca382cc
#
_entry.id   c47dbc1a49ecb0b89234bd813ca382cc
#
_cell.length_a   1.000
_cell.length_b   1.000
_cell.length_c   1.000
_cell.angle_alpha   90.00
_cell.angle_beta   90.00
_cell.angle_gamma   90.00
#
_symmetry.space_group_name_H-M   'P 1'
#
loop_
_entity.id
_entity.type
_entity.pdbx_description
1 polymer ?
#
loop_
_entity_poly.entity_id
_entity_poly.type
_entity_poly.pdbx_seq_one_letter_code
_entity_poly.pdbx_strand_id
1 'polypeptide(L)'
;MIRAISIVTGMNPKKVYAGLCAFGYECTIWGNVNAIWADFLQYLGYTRYTIHKQQTISEFAEEHPRGRYILGTGKHAVAVVDGNIIDSWNSSNEIPLYYYIKE
;
A
#
# COMPACT_ATOMS: atom_id res chain seq x y z
N MET A 1 -6.28 2.62 2.26
CA MET A 1 -5.02 3.25 1.80
C MET A 1 -4.29 4.00 2.90
N ILE A 2 -4.88 4.99 3.53
CA ILE A 2 -4.25 5.76 4.63
C ILE A 2 -3.80 4.83 5.74
N ARG A 3 -4.63 3.87 6.12
CA ARG A 3 -4.31 2.87 7.13
C ARG A 3 -3.09 2.03 6.73
N ALA A 4 -3.06 1.54 5.48
CA ALA A 4 -1.94 0.71 5.02
C ALA A 4 -0.63 1.50 5.02
N ILE A 5 -0.66 2.74 4.54
CA ILE A 5 0.52 3.61 4.54
C ILE A 5 0.97 3.89 5.97
N SER A 6 0.03 4.20 6.88
CA SER A 6 0.32 4.46 8.29
C SER A 6 1.01 3.26 8.95
N ILE A 7 0.47 2.06 8.73
CA ILE A 7 1.02 0.83 9.31
C ILE A 7 2.44 0.57 8.79
N VAL A 8 2.63 0.64 7.49
CA VAL A 8 3.91 0.28 6.86
C VAL A 8 4.99 1.33 7.16
N THR A 9 4.65 2.61 7.10
CA THR A 9 5.62 3.69 7.34
C THR A 9 5.85 4.00 8.81
N GLY A 10 4.93 3.60 9.68
CA GLY A 10 4.94 4.00 11.08
C GLY A 10 4.47 5.44 11.31
N MET A 11 4.00 6.12 10.26
CA MET A 11 3.52 7.49 10.38
C MET A 11 2.12 7.53 11.01
N ASN A 12 1.85 8.60 11.74
CA ASN A 12 0.50 8.87 12.26
C ASN A 12 -0.47 9.02 11.07
N PRO A 13 -1.69 8.45 11.14
CA PRO A 13 -2.67 8.58 10.06
C PRO A 13 -2.98 10.02 9.66
N LYS A 14 -2.96 10.94 10.62
CA LYS A 14 -3.17 12.37 10.33
C LYS A 14 -2.05 12.96 9.48
N LYS A 15 -0.80 12.51 9.71
CA LYS A 15 0.34 12.95 8.90
C LYS A 15 0.28 12.34 7.49
N VAL A 16 -0.17 11.10 7.37
CA VAL A 16 -0.39 10.47 6.06
C VAL A 16 -1.43 11.25 5.29
N TYR A 17 -2.55 11.58 5.92
CA TYR A 17 -3.60 12.38 5.28
C TYR A 17 -3.07 13.75 4.84
N ALA A 18 -2.35 14.44 5.71
CA ALA A 18 -1.78 15.75 5.37
C ALA A 18 -0.79 15.65 4.21
N GLY A 19 0.02 14.59 4.16
CA GLY A 19 0.94 14.35 3.05
C GLY A 19 0.20 14.11 1.75
N LEU A 20 -0.85 13.30 1.77
CA LEU A 20 -1.68 13.06 0.58
C LEU A 20 -2.34 14.35 0.09
N CYS A 21 -2.83 15.19 1.01
CA CYS A 21 -3.40 16.49 0.66
C CYS A 21 -2.38 17.40 -0.01
N ALA A 22 -1.13 17.39 0.47
CA ALA A 22 -0.04 18.15 -0.14
C ALA A 22 0.23 17.71 -1.58
N PHE A 23 -0.07 16.46 -1.92
CA PHE A 23 0.04 15.94 -3.28
C PHE A 23 -1.27 16.06 -4.08
N GLY A 24 -2.25 16.81 -3.54
CA GLY A 24 -3.48 17.12 -4.25
C GLY A 24 -4.67 16.21 -3.99
N TYR A 25 -4.60 15.39 -2.93
CA TYR A 25 -5.65 14.40 -2.65
C TYR A 25 -7.04 15.05 -2.53
N GLU A 26 -7.15 16.17 -1.81
CA GLU A 26 -8.41 16.88 -1.65
C GLU A 26 -8.89 17.57 -2.91
N CYS A 27 -7.97 17.86 -3.83
CA CYS A 27 -8.29 18.55 -5.08
C CYS A 27 -8.78 17.60 -6.16
N THR A 28 -8.86 16.31 -5.88
CA THR A 28 -9.15 15.28 -6.89
C THR A 28 -10.49 14.63 -6.72
N ILE A 29 -11.54 15.43 -6.61
CA ILE A 29 -12.91 14.89 -6.62
C ILE A 29 -13.11 14.02 -7.86
N TRP A 30 -12.48 14.38 -8.97
CA TRP A 30 -12.59 13.68 -10.26
C TRP A 30 -11.24 13.16 -10.76
N GLY A 31 -10.19 13.28 -9.96
CA GLY A 31 -8.86 12.88 -10.35
C GLY A 31 -8.54 11.42 -10.07
N ASN A 32 -7.36 10.99 -10.50
CA ASN A 32 -6.86 9.65 -10.27
C ASN A 32 -6.20 9.57 -8.88
N VAL A 33 -6.98 9.17 -7.90
CA VAL A 33 -6.52 9.05 -6.51
C VAL A 33 -5.33 8.10 -6.38
N ASN A 34 -5.30 7.04 -7.20
CA ASN A 34 -4.19 6.09 -7.20
C ASN A 34 -2.86 6.74 -7.60
N ALA A 35 -2.88 7.67 -8.55
CA ALA A 35 -1.68 8.39 -8.95
C ALA A 35 -1.15 9.26 -7.81
N ILE A 36 -2.04 9.86 -7.02
CA ILE A 36 -1.66 10.74 -5.93
C ILE A 36 -0.96 10.00 -4.81
N TRP A 37 -1.51 8.87 -4.35
CA TRP A 37 -0.85 8.14 -3.28
C TRP A 37 0.38 7.39 -3.78
N ALA A 38 0.45 7.05 -5.07
CA ALA A 38 1.66 6.52 -5.68
C ALA A 38 2.79 7.55 -5.64
N ASP A 39 2.50 8.80 -5.99
CA ASP A 39 3.46 9.89 -5.93
C ASP A 39 3.94 10.15 -4.50
N PHE A 40 3.01 10.12 -3.55
CA PHE A 40 3.34 10.30 -2.14
C PHE A 40 4.27 9.18 -1.64
N LEU A 41 4.00 7.93 -1.98
CA LEU A 41 4.86 6.81 -1.59
C LEU A 41 6.24 6.91 -2.25
N GLN A 42 6.30 7.33 -3.51
CA GLN A 42 7.57 7.56 -4.19
C GLN A 42 8.38 8.66 -3.48
N TYR A 43 7.72 9.72 -3.08
CA TYR A 43 8.34 10.78 -2.30
C TYR A 43 8.92 10.25 -0.99
N LEU A 44 8.23 9.32 -0.33
CA LEU A 44 8.70 8.71 0.91
C LEU A 44 9.82 7.68 0.69
N GLY A 45 10.21 7.41 -0.55
CA GLY A 45 11.29 6.50 -0.87
C GLY A 45 10.85 5.07 -1.19
N TYR A 46 9.55 4.86 -1.44
CA TYR A 46 9.03 3.54 -1.78
C TYR A 46 9.09 3.31 -3.28
N THR A 47 9.44 2.10 -3.68
CA THR A 47 9.49 1.68 -5.08
C THR A 47 8.35 0.70 -5.37
N ARG A 48 7.70 0.90 -6.51
CA ARG A 48 6.60 0.03 -6.94
C ARG A 48 7.12 -1.08 -7.84
N TYR A 49 6.66 -2.30 -7.56
CA TYR A 49 6.92 -3.47 -8.42
C TYR A 49 5.59 -4.10 -8.82
N THR A 50 5.46 -4.40 -10.10
CA THR A 50 4.30 -5.13 -10.60
C THR A 50 4.43 -6.61 -10.29
N ILE A 51 3.35 -7.24 -9.85
CA ILE A 51 3.31 -8.67 -9.58
C ILE A 51 2.82 -9.36 -10.85
N HIS A 52 3.69 -10.12 -11.50
CA HIS A 52 3.36 -10.86 -12.72
C HIS A 52 2.84 -12.26 -12.43
N LYS A 53 3.17 -12.79 -11.27
CA LYS A 53 2.73 -14.11 -10.84
C LYS A 53 1.35 -13.99 -10.21
N GLN A 54 0.42 -14.84 -10.63
CA GLN A 54 -0.89 -14.88 -10.02
C GLN A 54 -0.79 -15.61 -8.69
N GLN A 55 -0.92 -14.87 -7.59
CA GLN A 55 -0.84 -15.41 -6.24
C GLN A 55 -1.78 -14.62 -5.32
N THR A 56 -2.18 -15.23 -4.22
CA THR A 56 -2.98 -14.55 -3.21
C THR A 56 -2.08 -13.70 -2.30
N ILE A 57 -2.71 -12.78 -1.54
CA ILE A 57 -1.98 -12.01 -0.54
C ILE A 57 -1.37 -12.93 0.50
N SER A 58 -2.08 -14.01 0.87
CA SER A 58 -1.56 -15.02 1.79
C SER A 58 -0.27 -15.65 1.28
N GLU A 59 -0.23 -16.02 -0.01
CA GLU A 59 0.97 -16.60 -0.62
C GLU A 59 2.11 -15.58 -0.67
N PHE A 60 1.81 -14.32 -0.99
CA PHE A 60 2.80 -13.26 -0.96
C PHE A 60 3.39 -13.11 0.43
N ALA A 61 2.55 -13.10 1.47
CA ALA A 61 3.00 -12.96 2.84
C ALA A 61 3.92 -14.11 3.26
N GLU A 62 3.62 -15.33 2.84
CA GLU A 62 4.47 -16.50 3.12
C GLU A 62 5.83 -16.40 2.44
N GLU A 63 5.88 -15.88 1.23
CA GLU A 63 7.12 -15.71 0.48
C GLU A 63 7.95 -14.53 0.99
N HIS A 64 7.36 -13.62 1.76
CA HIS A 64 8.00 -12.40 2.26
C HIS A 64 7.89 -12.34 3.78
N PRO A 65 8.58 -13.23 4.51
CA PRO A 65 8.46 -13.31 5.98
C PRO A 65 9.10 -12.11 6.69
N ARG A 66 9.81 -11.25 5.99
CA ARG A 66 10.45 -10.06 6.56
C ARG A 66 10.21 -8.85 5.66
N GLY A 67 10.08 -7.69 6.29
CA GLY A 67 9.92 -6.43 5.59
C GLY A 67 8.52 -5.89 5.65
N ARG A 68 8.38 -4.66 5.16
CA ARG A 68 7.13 -3.93 5.17
C ARG A 68 6.69 -3.64 3.75
N TYR A 69 5.53 -4.13 3.39
CA TYR A 69 5.00 -4.03 2.03
C TYR A 69 3.61 -3.41 2.03
N ILE A 70 3.32 -2.63 1.01
CA ILE A 70 1.96 -2.18 0.72
C ILE A 70 1.55 -2.84 -0.57
N LEU A 71 0.52 -3.68 -0.53
CA LEU A 71 0.01 -4.39 -1.70
C LEU A 71 -1.24 -3.70 -2.21
N GLY A 72 -1.37 -3.60 -3.53
CA GLY A 72 -2.55 -3.06 -4.17
C GLY A 72 -3.30 -4.13 -4.94
N THR A 73 -4.61 -4.23 -4.72
CA THR A 73 -5.47 -5.20 -5.40
C THR A 73 -6.28 -4.58 -6.54
N GLY A 74 -6.13 -3.27 -6.75
CA GLY A 74 -6.97 -2.53 -7.68
C GLY A 74 -8.23 -1.95 -7.01
N LYS A 75 -8.61 -2.50 -5.86
CA LYS A 75 -9.77 -2.04 -5.08
C LYS A 75 -9.35 -1.36 -3.78
N HIS A 76 -8.29 -1.84 -3.13
CA HIS A 76 -7.78 -1.25 -1.92
C HIS A 76 -6.31 -1.61 -1.73
N ALA A 77 -5.69 -1.02 -0.71
CA ALA A 77 -4.31 -1.27 -0.34
C ALA A 77 -4.25 -2.04 0.98
N VAL A 78 -3.35 -3.01 1.05
CA VAL A 78 -3.20 -3.90 2.20
C VAL A 78 -1.77 -3.84 2.69
N ALA A 79 -1.59 -3.73 4.01
CA ALA A 79 -0.27 -3.77 4.63
C ALA A 79 0.13 -5.21 4.93
N VAL A 80 1.35 -5.58 4.57
CA VAL A 80 1.97 -6.84 4.96
C VAL A 80 3.27 -6.51 5.67
N VAL A 81 3.38 -6.86 6.94
CA VAL A 81 4.54 -6.56 7.77
C VAL A 81 5.07 -7.85 8.37
N ASP A 82 6.31 -8.18 8.01
CA ASP A 82 7.00 -9.39 8.49
C ASP A 82 6.16 -10.66 8.32
N GLY A 83 5.53 -10.80 7.15
CA GLY A 83 4.70 -11.95 6.82
C GLY A 83 3.29 -11.92 7.39
N ASN A 84 2.91 -10.84 8.08
CA ASN A 84 1.58 -10.70 8.67
C ASN A 84 0.72 -9.75 7.83
N ILE A 85 -0.47 -10.22 7.47
CA ILE A 85 -1.45 -9.41 6.74
C ILE A 85 -2.21 -8.57 7.77
N ILE A 86 -2.13 -7.24 7.63
CA ILE A 86 -2.80 -6.31 8.54
C ILE A 86 -3.86 -5.56 7.75
N ASP A 87 -5.11 -5.93 7.93
CA ASP A 87 -6.24 -5.33 7.24
C ASP A 87 -7.46 -5.30 8.15
N SER A 88 -8.44 -4.47 7.77
CA SER A 88 -9.70 -4.36 8.53
C SER A 88 -10.66 -5.52 8.26
N TRP A 89 -10.43 -6.28 7.19
CA TRP A 89 -11.17 -7.51 6.89
C TRP A 89 -10.20 -8.55 6.32
N ASN A 90 -10.69 -9.78 6.18
CA ASN A 90 -9.85 -10.85 5.67
C ASN A 90 -9.67 -10.72 4.14
N SER A 91 -8.51 -10.24 3.72
CA SER A 91 -8.14 -10.08 2.31
C SER A 91 -7.14 -11.14 1.84
N SER A 92 -6.91 -12.18 2.62
CA SER A 92 -5.86 -13.17 2.35
C SER A 92 -6.03 -13.90 1.01
N ASN A 93 -7.24 -14.02 0.52
CA ASN A 93 -7.55 -14.69 -0.76
C ASN A 93 -7.61 -13.75 -1.96
N GLU A 94 -7.43 -12.46 -1.76
CA GLU A 94 -7.41 -11.49 -2.86
C GLU A 94 -6.10 -11.58 -3.61
N ILE A 95 -6.13 -11.19 -4.89
CA ILE A 95 -4.97 -11.25 -5.78
C ILE A 95 -4.34 -9.88 -5.87
N PRO A 96 -3.13 -9.67 -5.34
CA PRO A 96 -2.46 -8.39 -5.48
C PRO A 96 -1.89 -8.21 -6.88
N LEU A 97 -1.93 -6.98 -7.38
CA LEU A 97 -1.45 -6.62 -8.71
C LEU A 97 -0.05 -6.00 -8.65
N TYR A 98 0.26 -5.32 -7.56
CA TYR A 98 1.55 -4.68 -7.35
C TYR A 98 1.84 -4.51 -5.87
N TYR A 99 3.10 -4.22 -5.56
CA TYR A 99 3.47 -3.90 -4.19
C TYR A 99 4.48 -2.75 -4.14
N TYR A 100 4.53 -2.09 -3.00
CA TYR A 100 5.52 -1.05 -2.70
C TYR A 100 6.43 -1.53 -1.58
N ILE A 101 7.72 -1.27 -1.74
CA ILE A 101 8.74 -1.56 -0.73
C ILE A 101 9.72 -0.38 -0.66
N LYS A 102 10.21 -0.09 0.53
CA LYS A 102 11.28 0.88 0.71
C LYS A 102 12.61 0.14 0.70
N GLU A 103 13.38 0.38 -0.31
CA GLU A 103 14.68 -0.25 -0.50
C GLU A 103 15.80 0.52 0.17
#